data_a882ac0a0aa3fb5fe1a4af77d23933e0
#
_entry.id   a882ac0a0aa3fb5fe1a4af77d23933e0
#
_cell.length_a   1.000
_cell.length_b   1.000
_cell.length_c   1.000
_cell.angle_alpha   90.00
_cell.angle_beta   90.00
_cell.angle_gamma   90.00
#
_symmetry.space_group_name_H-M   'P 1'
#
loop_
_entity.id
_entity.type
_entity.pdbx_description
1 polymer ?
#
loop_
_entity_poly.entity_id
_entity_poly.type
_entity_poly.pdbx_seq_one_letter_code
_entity_poly.pdbx_strand_id
1 'polypeptide(L)'
;NTQMIVVAPACNQNPDNGRLKEYTPYPFKDKTFGNIKSLGKITMEWFVNELKPTIDNTFRTLSDRNNTFIAGSSMGGLMSLYAILEYNHIFSRAAALSPSIWTGPQKLAKMIKNANINPDTVVYMDYGTEELPRYKHMIQKFAMISSMLMKKNIRLNARIVPNGTHSEASWEKQIPFFVETLLYEK
;
A
#
# COMPACT_ATOMS: atom_id res chain seq x y z
N ASN A 1 -15.28 18.73 -7.75
CA ASN A 1 -15.99 17.60 -7.10
C ASN A 1 -15.76 16.34 -7.92
N THR A 2 -14.88 15.45 -7.44
CA THR A 2 -14.67 14.13 -8.05
C THR A 2 -15.49 13.11 -7.29
N GLN A 3 -16.35 12.36 -7.99
CA GLN A 3 -17.09 11.24 -7.42
C GLN A 3 -16.20 10.00 -7.41
N MET A 4 -16.22 9.23 -6.33
CA MET A 4 -15.50 7.95 -6.25
C MET A 4 -16.34 6.90 -5.52
N ILE A 5 -16.13 5.65 -5.86
CA ILE A 5 -16.65 4.50 -5.12
C ILE A 5 -15.51 3.95 -4.28
N VAL A 6 -15.73 3.85 -2.97
CA VAL A 6 -14.76 3.28 -2.03
C VAL A 6 -15.23 1.88 -1.65
N VAL A 7 -14.37 0.89 -1.85
CA VAL A 7 -14.63 -0.51 -1.49
C VAL A 7 -13.66 -0.92 -0.39
N ALA A 8 -14.19 -1.26 0.77
CA ALA A 8 -13.41 -1.61 1.95
C ALA A 8 -13.76 -3.04 2.42
N PRO A 9 -13.11 -4.07 1.86
CA PRO A 9 -13.34 -5.44 2.31
C PRO A 9 -12.81 -5.65 3.73
N ALA A 10 -13.54 -6.44 4.53
CA ALA A 10 -13.10 -6.84 5.85
C ALA A 10 -11.84 -7.72 5.73
N CYS A 11 -10.84 -7.48 6.59
CA CYS A 11 -9.67 -8.34 6.64
C CYS A 11 -9.95 -9.63 7.42
N ASN A 12 -9.10 -10.62 7.22
CA ASN A 12 -9.13 -11.87 7.97
C ASN A 12 -8.84 -11.64 9.46
N GLN A 13 -9.82 -11.94 10.31
CA GLN A 13 -9.75 -11.75 11.75
C GLN A 13 -9.35 -13.01 12.53
N ASN A 14 -8.88 -14.04 11.84
CA ASN A 14 -8.44 -15.26 12.50
C ASN A 14 -7.33 -14.96 13.52
N PRO A 15 -7.45 -15.42 14.79
CA PRO A 15 -6.51 -15.11 15.86
C PRO A 15 -5.08 -15.64 15.61
N ASP A 16 -4.88 -16.55 14.66
CA ASP A 16 -3.56 -17.06 14.27
C ASP A 16 -2.81 -16.11 13.30
N ASN A 17 -2.93 -14.80 13.47
CA ASN A 17 -2.35 -13.75 12.62
C ASN A 17 -2.97 -13.68 11.21
N GLY A 18 -4.28 -13.95 11.10
CA GLY A 18 -4.98 -13.95 9.81
C GLY A 18 -4.70 -12.74 8.95
N ARG A 19 -4.87 -11.50 9.48
CA ARG A 19 -4.57 -10.25 8.76
C ARG A 19 -3.10 -10.12 8.34
N LEU A 20 -2.15 -10.55 9.18
CA LEU A 20 -0.72 -10.47 8.83
C LEU A 20 -0.38 -11.42 7.68
N LYS A 21 -0.95 -12.62 7.67
CA LYS A 21 -0.78 -13.60 6.59
C LYS A 21 -1.42 -13.09 5.30
N GLU A 22 -2.65 -12.60 5.39
CA GLU A 22 -3.44 -12.10 4.26
C GLU A 22 -2.77 -10.91 3.57
N TYR A 23 -2.21 -9.97 4.36
CA TYR A 23 -1.68 -8.71 3.85
C TYR A 23 -0.15 -8.65 3.82
N THR A 24 0.52 -9.79 3.64
CA THR A 24 1.96 -9.80 3.33
C THR A 24 2.26 -10.47 2.00
N PRO A 25 3.03 -9.81 1.10
CA PRO A 25 3.40 -10.38 -0.20
C PRO A 25 4.54 -11.42 -0.10
N TYR A 26 5.19 -11.51 1.06
CA TYR A 26 6.30 -12.44 1.31
C TYR A 26 6.30 -12.92 2.76
N PRO A 27 6.76 -14.15 3.04
CA PRO A 27 6.85 -14.64 4.40
C PRO A 27 7.88 -13.85 5.20
N PHE A 28 7.63 -13.64 6.49
CA PHE A 28 8.56 -13.00 7.40
C PHE A 28 8.53 -13.64 8.78
N LYS A 29 9.55 -13.36 9.58
CA LYS A 29 9.65 -13.79 10.97
C LYS A 29 9.76 -12.57 11.87
N ASP A 30 9.00 -12.56 12.93
CA ASP A 30 9.01 -11.53 13.95
C ASP A 30 9.04 -12.15 15.36
N LYS A 31 9.60 -11.44 16.34
CA LYS A 31 9.70 -11.95 17.73
C LYS A 31 8.34 -12.05 18.41
N THR A 32 7.42 -11.16 18.09
CA THR A 32 6.07 -11.10 18.67
C THR A 32 5.10 -12.02 17.95
N PHE A 33 5.15 -12.04 16.62
CA PHE A 33 4.17 -12.74 15.76
C PHE A 33 4.65 -14.12 15.28
N GLY A 34 5.91 -14.49 15.55
CA GLY A 34 6.47 -15.77 15.10
C GLY A 34 6.72 -15.81 13.58
N ASN A 35 6.48 -16.96 12.98
CA ASN A 35 6.66 -17.17 11.54
C ASN A 35 5.35 -16.87 10.80
N ILE A 36 5.32 -15.83 10.00
CA ILE A 36 4.16 -15.43 9.21
C ILE A 36 4.32 -15.94 7.78
N LYS A 37 3.40 -16.81 7.37
CA LYS A 37 3.27 -17.25 5.98
C LYS A 37 2.64 -16.14 5.14
N SER A 38 3.00 -16.08 3.87
CA SER A 38 2.42 -15.11 2.91
C SER A 38 1.18 -15.69 2.23
N LEU A 39 0.09 -14.95 2.28
CA LEU A 39 -1.13 -15.15 1.47
C LEU A 39 -1.43 -13.92 0.59
N GLY A 40 -0.58 -12.91 0.61
CA GLY A 40 -0.83 -11.63 -0.07
C GLY A 40 -1.03 -11.77 -1.58
N LYS A 41 -0.37 -12.76 -2.23
CA LYS A 41 -0.61 -13.03 -3.64
C LYS A 41 -2.06 -13.52 -3.87
N ILE A 42 -2.52 -14.47 -3.05
CA ILE A 42 -3.88 -15.02 -3.13
C ILE A 42 -4.91 -13.92 -2.88
N THR A 43 -4.67 -13.05 -1.90
CA THR A 43 -5.51 -11.89 -1.60
C THR A 43 -5.61 -10.94 -2.80
N MET A 44 -4.48 -10.62 -3.44
CA MET A 44 -4.50 -9.76 -4.62
C MET A 44 -5.14 -10.43 -5.84
N GLU A 45 -4.95 -11.72 -6.02
CA GLU A 45 -5.65 -12.49 -7.08
C GLU A 45 -7.16 -12.44 -6.88
N TRP A 46 -7.65 -12.56 -5.64
CA TRP A 46 -9.06 -12.37 -5.34
C TRP A 46 -9.53 -10.93 -5.60
N PHE A 47 -8.72 -9.92 -5.23
CA PHE A 47 -9.06 -8.50 -5.50
C PHE A 47 -9.25 -8.23 -7.00
N VAL A 48 -8.35 -8.74 -7.82
CA VAL A 48 -8.36 -8.42 -9.27
C VAL A 48 -9.27 -9.31 -10.10
N ASN A 49 -9.46 -10.58 -9.68
CA ASN A 49 -10.21 -11.56 -10.46
C ASN A 49 -11.68 -11.74 -10.01
N GLU A 50 -12.00 -11.35 -8.76
CA GLU A 50 -13.33 -11.53 -8.21
C GLU A 50 -13.93 -10.20 -7.69
N LEU A 51 -13.28 -9.54 -6.74
CA LEU A 51 -13.83 -8.34 -6.11
C LEU A 51 -14.00 -7.21 -7.12
N LYS A 52 -12.95 -6.84 -7.84
CA LYS A 52 -13.01 -5.73 -8.82
C LYS A 52 -14.04 -6.00 -9.92
N PRO A 53 -14.06 -7.16 -10.60
CA PRO A 53 -15.10 -7.45 -11.59
C PRO A 53 -16.51 -7.41 -11.01
N THR A 54 -16.72 -7.88 -9.78
CA THR A 54 -18.03 -7.82 -9.11
C THR A 54 -18.48 -6.36 -8.92
N ILE A 55 -17.57 -5.50 -8.46
CA ILE A 55 -17.86 -4.06 -8.29
C ILE A 55 -18.15 -3.40 -9.64
N ASP A 56 -17.33 -3.67 -10.65
CA ASP A 56 -17.49 -3.08 -11.99
C ASP A 56 -18.80 -3.51 -12.67
N ASN A 57 -19.25 -4.74 -12.43
CA ASN A 57 -20.52 -5.24 -12.95
C ASN A 57 -21.75 -4.75 -12.15
N THR A 58 -21.56 -4.35 -10.89
CA THR A 58 -22.66 -3.96 -10.00
C THR A 58 -22.89 -2.45 -9.99
N PHE A 59 -21.84 -1.67 -10.12
CA PHE A 59 -21.88 -0.22 -10.01
C PHE A 59 -21.38 0.47 -11.29
N ARG A 60 -21.76 1.72 -11.48
CA ARG A 60 -21.29 2.54 -12.62
C ARG A 60 -19.86 3.02 -12.35
N THR A 61 -18.90 2.15 -12.59
CA THR A 61 -17.47 2.44 -12.45
C THR A 61 -16.85 2.90 -13.75
N LEU A 62 -15.70 3.57 -13.66
CA LEU A 62 -14.71 3.67 -14.73
C LEU A 62 -13.70 2.55 -14.46
N SER A 63 -13.87 1.41 -15.15
CA SER A 63 -13.19 0.15 -14.82
C SER A 63 -11.74 0.06 -15.26
N ASP A 64 -11.28 1.04 -16.03
CA ASP A 64 -9.92 1.04 -16.57
C ASP A 64 -8.86 1.34 -15.48
N ARG A 65 -7.61 1.04 -15.80
CA ARG A 65 -6.46 1.24 -14.93
C ARG A 65 -6.35 2.66 -14.38
N ASN A 66 -6.61 3.68 -15.21
CA ASN A 66 -6.42 5.08 -14.81
C ASN A 66 -7.40 5.54 -13.73
N ASN A 67 -8.51 4.81 -13.59
CA ASN A 67 -9.56 5.06 -12.62
C ASN A 67 -9.62 4.02 -11.49
N THR A 68 -8.64 3.10 -11.43
CA THR A 68 -8.56 2.06 -10.40
C THR A 68 -7.37 2.32 -9.48
N PHE A 69 -7.66 2.57 -8.20
CA PHE A 69 -6.69 2.95 -7.17
C PHE A 69 -6.73 1.97 -6.01
N ILE A 70 -5.65 1.91 -5.23
CA ILE A 70 -5.59 1.12 -4.01
C ILE A 70 -5.02 1.94 -2.87
N ALA A 71 -5.58 1.80 -1.68
CA ALA A 71 -5.10 2.49 -0.49
C ALA A 71 -5.15 1.58 0.73
N GLY A 72 -4.26 1.81 1.67
CA GLY A 72 -4.27 1.09 2.94
C GLY A 72 -3.24 1.62 3.92
N SER A 73 -3.43 1.24 5.18
CA SER A 73 -2.53 1.59 6.27
C SER A 73 -1.81 0.35 6.83
N SER A 74 -0.62 0.53 7.38
CA SER A 74 0.14 -0.53 8.02
C SER A 74 0.40 -1.72 7.07
N MET A 75 -0.11 -2.91 7.36
CA MET A 75 -0.06 -4.06 6.44
C MET A 75 -0.83 -3.79 5.14
N GLY A 76 -1.94 -3.04 5.20
CA GLY A 76 -2.67 -2.59 4.01
C GLY A 76 -1.83 -1.63 3.14
N GLY A 77 -1.02 -0.77 3.76
CA GLY A 77 -0.05 0.07 3.06
C GLY A 77 1.05 -0.75 2.36
N LEU A 78 1.53 -1.83 3.00
CA LEU A 78 2.45 -2.77 2.35
C LEU A 78 1.79 -3.45 1.14
N MET A 79 0.51 -3.87 1.26
CA MET A 79 -0.24 -4.45 0.15
C MET A 79 -0.51 -3.44 -0.97
N SER A 80 -0.73 -2.16 -0.64
CA SER A 80 -0.87 -1.11 -1.65
C SER A 80 0.41 -0.92 -2.47
N LEU A 81 1.59 -0.98 -1.82
CA LEU A 81 2.87 -1.01 -2.52
C LEU A 81 3.03 -2.27 -3.37
N TYR A 82 2.66 -3.44 -2.83
CA TYR A 82 2.69 -4.70 -3.58
C TYR A 82 1.81 -4.65 -4.83
N ALA A 83 0.59 -4.15 -4.70
CA ALA A 83 -0.34 -4.01 -5.81
C ALA A 83 0.21 -3.12 -6.93
N ILE A 84 0.83 -1.99 -6.59
CA ILE A 84 1.40 -1.09 -7.59
C ILE A 84 2.63 -1.69 -8.29
N LEU A 85 3.34 -2.61 -7.62
CA LEU A 85 4.54 -3.24 -8.18
C LEU A 85 4.21 -4.42 -9.10
N GLU A 86 3.26 -5.28 -8.72
CA GLU A 86 2.97 -6.54 -9.40
C GLU A 86 1.69 -6.49 -10.25
N TYR A 87 0.74 -5.59 -9.90
CA TYR A 87 -0.54 -5.44 -10.57
C TYR A 87 -0.69 -4.02 -11.17
N ASN A 88 0.40 -3.45 -11.64
CA ASN A 88 0.41 -2.09 -12.21
C ASN A 88 -0.48 -1.94 -13.45
N HIS A 89 -0.79 -3.03 -14.14
CA HIS A 89 -1.74 -3.08 -15.25
C HIS A 89 -3.21 -2.93 -14.81
N ILE A 90 -3.49 -3.07 -13.51
CA ILE A 90 -4.83 -2.88 -12.91
C ILE A 90 -4.89 -1.57 -12.11
N PHE A 91 -3.85 -1.30 -11.29
CA PHE A 91 -3.83 -0.15 -10.40
C PHE A 91 -2.83 0.90 -10.91
N SER A 92 -3.31 2.11 -11.19
CA SER A 92 -2.43 3.22 -11.60
C SER A 92 -1.90 4.01 -10.41
N ARG A 93 -2.60 3.97 -9.27
CA ARG A 93 -2.31 4.84 -8.13
C ARG A 93 -2.44 4.10 -6.81
N ALA A 94 -1.52 4.37 -5.89
CA ALA A 94 -1.51 3.75 -4.56
C ALA A 94 -1.28 4.77 -3.44
N ALA A 95 -2.01 4.60 -2.33
CA ALA A 95 -1.70 5.27 -1.06
C ALA A 95 -1.28 4.24 -0.01
N ALA A 96 -0.09 4.41 0.52
CA ALA A 96 0.53 3.53 1.51
C ALA A 96 0.82 4.31 2.79
N LEU A 97 -0.14 4.31 3.73
CA LEU A 97 -0.02 5.01 5.00
C LEU A 97 0.71 4.12 6.00
N SER A 98 1.80 4.64 6.57
CA SER A 98 2.65 3.90 7.52
C SER A 98 2.91 2.44 7.11
N PRO A 99 3.31 2.17 5.85
CA PRO A 99 3.39 0.81 5.34
C PRO A 99 4.34 -0.06 6.15
N SER A 100 3.99 -1.32 6.38
CA SER A 100 4.77 -2.27 7.19
C SER A 100 6.08 -2.71 6.51
N ILE A 101 6.92 -1.76 6.11
CA ILE A 101 8.23 -2.00 5.46
C ILE A 101 9.16 -2.82 6.37
N TRP A 102 8.98 -2.73 7.68
CA TRP A 102 9.79 -3.44 8.67
C TRP A 102 9.74 -4.96 8.52
N THR A 103 8.68 -5.52 7.93
CA THR A 103 8.49 -6.97 7.75
C THR A 103 9.51 -7.60 6.79
N GLY A 104 10.06 -6.81 5.86
CA GLY A 104 11.04 -7.32 4.89
C GLY A 104 11.54 -6.23 3.93
N PRO A 105 12.28 -5.21 4.41
CA PRO A 105 12.68 -4.07 3.58
C PRO A 105 13.53 -4.49 2.37
N GLN A 106 14.37 -5.51 2.51
CA GLN A 106 15.18 -6.02 1.40
C GLN A 106 14.36 -6.79 0.36
N LYS A 107 13.31 -7.49 0.81
CA LYS A 107 12.38 -8.19 -0.09
C LYS A 107 11.57 -7.18 -0.91
N LEU A 108 11.04 -6.14 -0.24
CA LEU A 108 10.36 -5.04 -0.92
C LEU A 108 11.28 -4.31 -1.90
N ALA A 109 12.52 -4.02 -1.49
CA ALA A 109 13.53 -3.41 -2.35
C ALA A 109 13.80 -4.25 -3.62
N LYS A 110 13.93 -5.59 -3.46
CA LYS A 110 14.07 -6.49 -4.60
C LYS A 110 12.85 -6.47 -5.53
N MET A 111 11.65 -6.42 -4.98
CA MET A 111 10.42 -6.28 -5.78
C MET A 111 10.42 -4.97 -6.56
N ILE A 112 10.70 -3.83 -5.92
CA ILE A 112 10.80 -2.54 -6.61
C ILE A 112 11.84 -2.58 -7.73
N LYS A 113 13.01 -3.16 -7.47
CA LYS A 113 14.07 -3.27 -8.49
C LYS A 113 13.57 -3.99 -9.74
N ASN A 114 12.85 -5.09 -9.56
CA ASN A 114 12.41 -5.98 -10.65
C ASN A 114 11.10 -5.54 -11.31
N ALA A 115 10.30 -4.70 -10.64
CA ALA A 115 8.99 -4.29 -11.15
C ALA A 115 9.12 -3.45 -12.43
N ASN A 116 8.27 -3.76 -13.40
CA ASN A 116 8.04 -2.93 -14.57
C ASN A 116 6.80 -2.05 -14.31
N ILE A 117 7.01 -0.76 -14.05
CA ILE A 117 5.97 0.17 -13.63
C ILE A 117 5.81 1.25 -14.69
N ASN A 118 4.59 1.54 -15.07
CA ASN A 118 4.30 2.62 -16.02
C ASN A 118 4.67 3.99 -15.40
N PRO A 119 5.26 4.90 -16.17
CA PRO A 119 5.69 6.23 -15.67
C PRO A 119 4.55 7.13 -15.17
N ASP A 120 3.31 6.87 -15.58
CA ASP A 120 2.11 7.58 -15.12
C ASP A 120 1.62 7.15 -13.74
N THR A 121 2.28 6.14 -13.14
CA THR A 121 1.96 5.64 -11.80
C THR A 121 2.17 6.72 -10.74
N VAL A 122 1.23 6.79 -9.80
CA VAL A 122 1.28 7.71 -8.66
C VAL A 122 1.32 6.94 -7.36
N VAL A 123 2.24 7.29 -6.48
CA VAL A 123 2.34 6.70 -5.14
C VAL A 123 2.37 7.80 -4.08
N TYR A 124 1.46 7.71 -3.13
CA TYR A 124 1.57 8.42 -1.86
C TYR A 124 2.11 7.47 -0.79
N MET A 125 3.04 7.92 0.03
CA MET A 125 3.58 7.15 1.13
C MET A 125 3.96 8.06 2.31
N ASP A 126 3.61 7.67 3.53
CA ASP A 126 3.96 8.44 4.72
C ASP A 126 4.41 7.58 5.91
N TYR A 127 4.95 8.26 6.91
CA TYR A 127 5.15 7.77 8.27
C TYR A 127 5.00 8.92 9.28
N GLY A 128 4.42 8.61 10.44
CA GLY A 128 4.37 9.54 11.56
C GLY A 128 5.69 9.63 12.33
N THR A 129 6.03 10.81 12.85
CA THR A 129 7.26 10.98 13.66
C THR A 129 7.26 10.10 14.91
N GLU A 130 6.10 9.86 15.52
CA GLU A 130 5.96 9.01 16.71
C GLU A 130 6.05 7.51 16.44
N GLU A 131 6.01 7.12 15.16
CA GLU A 131 6.17 5.73 14.73
C GLU A 131 7.64 5.35 14.48
N LEU A 132 8.44 6.31 14.03
CA LEU A 132 9.82 6.08 13.57
C LEU A 132 10.71 5.42 14.62
N PRO A 133 10.61 5.76 15.94
CA PRO A 133 11.41 5.12 16.97
C PRO A 133 11.04 3.66 17.25
N ARG A 134 9.82 3.24 16.92
CA ARG A 134 9.32 1.87 17.22
C ARG A 134 10.09 0.78 16.49
N TYR A 135 10.64 1.10 15.32
CA TYR A 135 11.33 0.12 14.47
C TYR A 135 12.75 0.58 14.18
N LYS A 136 13.71 -0.26 14.54
CA LYS A 136 15.12 0.02 14.31
C LYS A 136 15.37 0.43 12.85
N HIS A 137 16.01 1.59 12.68
CA HIS A 137 16.37 2.15 11.37
C HIS A 137 15.16 2.40 10.44
N MET A 138 13.99 2.77 10.98
CA MET A 138 12.81 2.96 10.14
C MET A 138 12.96 4.12 9.16
N ILE A 139 13.55 5.25 9.59
CA ILE A 139 13.85 6.38 8.69
C ILE A 139 14.70 5.92 7.49
N GLN A 140 15.77 5.15 7.75
CA GLN A 140 16.65 4.67 6.69
C GLN A 140 15.92 3.71 5.74
N LYS A 141 15.04 2.84 6.27
CA LYS A 141 14.22 1.93 5.45
C LYS A 141 13.23 2.73 4.59
N PHE A 142 12.55 3.71 5.16
CA PHE A 142 11.63 4.59 4.44
C PHE A 142 12.35 5.37 3.33
N ALA A 143 13.48 5.99 3.66
CA ALA A 143 14.31 6.72 2.69
C ALA A 143 14.81 5.82 1.55
N MET A 144 15.25 4.61 1.88
CA MET A 144 15.69 3.62 0.89
C MET A 144 14.56 3.26 -0.08
N ILE A 145 13.38 2.91 0.43
CA ILE A 145 12.22 2.54 -0.41
C ILE A 145 11.75 3.73 -1.25
N SER A 146 11.66 4.93 -0.66
CA SER A 146 11.30 6.16 -1.38
C SER A 146 12.27 6.45 -2.52
N SER A 147 13.58 6.38 -2.25
CA SER A 147 14.62 6.59 -3.27
C SER A 147 14.53 5.58 -4.41
N MET A 148 14.23 4.32 -4.10
CA MET A 148 14.07 3.28 -5.12
C MET A 148 12.83 3.49 -5.98
N LEU A 149 11.71 3.93 -5.40
CA LEU A 149 10.49 4.28 -6.14
C LEU A 149 10.71 5.50 -7.03
N MET A 150 11.41 6.52 -6.55
CA MET A 150 11.78 7.69 -7.36
C MET A 150 12.57 7.31 -8.62
N LYS A 151 13.47 6.32 -8.52
CA LYS A 151 14.27 5.82 -9.66
C LYS A 151 13.42 5.09 -10.72
N LYS A 152 12.16 4.77 -10.43
CA LYS A 152 11.22 4.20 -11.41
C LYS A 152 10.54 5.24 -12.29
N ASN A 153 10.92 6.51 -12.16
CA ASN A 153 10.35 7.63 -12.92
C ASN A 153 8.82 7.77 -12.78
N ILE A 154 8.31 7.44 -11.59
CA ILE A 154 6.91 7.58 -11.20
C ILE A 154 6.71 8.87 -10.41
N ARG A 155 5.46 9.28 -10.24
CA ARG A 155 5.13 10.37 -9.32
C ARG A 155 5.07 9.82 -7.89
N LEU A 156 5.97 10.28 -7.04
CA LEU A 156 6.02 9.90 -5.62
C LEU A 156 5.79 11.13 -4.73
N ASN A 157 4.80 11.04 -3.84
CA ASN A 157 4.65 11.92 -2.69
C ASN A 157 5.01 11.12 -1.43
N ALA A 158 6.24 11.28 -0.93
CA ALA A 158 6.73 10.62 0.28
C ALA A 158 6.95 11.66 1.37
N ARG A 159 6.32 11.48 2.53
CA ARG A 159 6.33 12.49 3.59
C ARG A 159 6.46 11.90 5.00
N ILE A 160 6.99 12.70 5.92
CA ILE A 160 6.96 12.44 7.36
C ILE A 160 5.90 13.35 7.98
N VAL A 161 4.98 12.75 8.72
CA VAL A 161 3.84 13.44 9.34
C VAL A 161 4.22 13.85 10.76
N PRO A 162 4.35 15.16 11.06
CA PRO A 162 4.64 15.62 12.43
C PRO A 162 3.58 15.13 13.43
N ASN A 163 4.01 14.61 14.57
CA ASN A 163 3.17 14.04 15.64
C ASN A 163 2.25 12.90 15.18
N GLY A 164 2.48 12.34 14.00
CA GLY A 164 1.74 11.19 13.47
C GLY A 164 2.07 9.93 14.26
N THR A 165 1.03 9.18 14.62
CA THR A 165 1.11 7.91 15.34
C THR A 165 0.62 6.76 14.46
N HIS A 166 0.93 5.51 14.85
CA HIS A 166 0.42 4.33 14.16
C HIS A 166 -1.02 4.02 14.57
N SER A 167 -1.97 4.84 14.10
CA SER A 167 -3.37 4.73 14.46
C SER A 167 -4.30 5.28 13.39
N GLU A 168 -5.54 4.79 13.39
CA GLU A 168 -6.61 5.22 12.49
C GLU A 168 -6.83 6.73 12.57
N ALA A 169 -6.86 7.30 13.76
CA ALA A 169 -7.03 8.74 13.99
C ALA A 169 -5.91 9.59 13.37
N SER A 170 -4.70 9.04 13.26
CA SER A 170 -3.59 9.70 12.57
C SER A 170 -3.72 9.56 11.05
N TRP A 171 -4.09 8.40 10.56
CA TRP A 171 -4.26 8.14 9.12
C TRP A 171 -5.46 8.88 8.54
N GLU A 172 -6.56 9.02 9.28
CA GLU A 172 -7.73 9.81 8.89
C GLU A 172 -7.34 11.25 8.51
N LYS A 173 -6.45 11.87 9.28
CA LYS A 173 -5.93 13.22 9.00
C LYS A 173 -5.12 13.31 7.69
N GLN A 174 -4.68 12.18 7.15
CA GLN A 174 -3.94 12.13 5.89
C GLN A 174 -4.85 11.96 4.67
N ILE A 175 -6.15 11.69 4.85
CA ILE A 175 -7.10 11.52 3.73
C ILE A 175 -7.04 12.68 2.74
N PRO A 176 -7.11 13.96 3.13
CA PRO A 176 -7.04 15.06 2.16
C PRO A 176 -5.76 15.02 1.32
N PHE A 177 -4.61 14.71 1.92
CA PHE A 177 -3.30 14.73 1.25
C PHE A 177 -3.13 13.59 0.27
N PHE A 178 -3.50 12.35 0.65
CA PHE A 178 -3.37 11.26 -0.29
C PHE A 178 -4.44 11.31 -1.38
N VAL A 179 -5.66 11.72 -1.07
CA VAL A 179 -6.73 11.89 -2.08
C VAL A 179 -6.32 12.96 -3.09
N GLU A 180 -5.81 14.11 -2.65
CA GLU A 180 -5.27 15.12 -3.56
C GLU A 180 -4.15 14.56 -4.43
N THR A 181 -3.21 13.80 -3.84
CA THR A 181 -2.11 13.17 -4.57
C THR A 181 -2.64 12.18 -5.62
N LEU A 182 -3.61 11.32 -5.25
CA LEU A 182 -4.14 10.31 -6.15
C LEU A 182 -5.04 10.89 -7.24
N LEU A 183 -5.73 12.00 -6.99
CA LEU A 183 -6.64 12.64 -7.95
C LEU A 183 -5.99 13.75 -8.75
N TYR A 184 -4.72 14.08 -8.47
CA TYR A 184 -4.03 15.12 -9.21
C TYR A 184 -3.89 14.74 -10.68
N GLU A 185 -4.52 15.51 -11.54
CA GLU A 185 -4.36 15.45 -12.99
C GLU A 185 -3.17 16.33 -13.42
N LYS A 186 -2.48 15.91 -14.51
CA LYS A 186 -1.37 16.68 -15.09
C LYS A 186 -1.90 17.86 -15.88
#